data_532216e0522740789779295b9201b616
#
_entry.id   532216e0522740789779295b9201b616
#
_cell.length_a   1.000
_cell.length_b   1.000
_cell.length_c   1.000
_cell.angle_alpha   90.00
_cell.angle_beta   90.00
_cell.angle_gamma   90.00
#
_symmetry.space_group_name_H-M   'P 1'
#
loop_
_entity.id
_entity.type
_entity.pdbx_description
1 polymer ?
#
loop_
_entity_poly.entity_id
_entity_poly.type
_entity_poly.pdbx_seq_one_letter_code
_entity_poly.pdbx_strand_id
1 'polypeptide(L)'
;MTYSIGEVEDLTGIKAHVLRYWEEVVPGFAPQKDMGGRRTYTQREIEMIYRLKYLINEKKFTAEGAGQQLLEEAQALEENAELIRQIHQARTELSQLYLDLKHQSESCDQSAHTDSTEPLQHS
;
A
#
# COMPACT_ATOMS: atom_id res chain seq x y z
N MET A 1 -16.21 3.49 11.06
CA MET A 1 -17.31 4.43 10.86
C MET A 1 -17.95 4.18 9.50
N THR A 2 -19.27 4.05 9.46
CA THR A 2 -19.99 3.77 8.22
C THR A 2 -21.03 4.86 7.95
N TYR A 3 -21.43 4.98 6.70
CA TYR A 3 -22.37 5.98 6.23
C TYR A 3 -23.53 5.29 5.50
N SER A 4 -24.73 5.84 5.64
CA SER A 4 -25.90 5.39 4.87
C SER A 4 -25.83 5.94 3.44
N ILE A 5 -26.64 5.36 2.54
CA ILE A 5 -26.71 5.84 1.14
C ILE A 5 -27.16 7.31 1.07
N GLY A 6 -28.07 7.72 1.96
CA GLY A 6 -28.51 9.12 2.03
C GLY A 6 -27.39 10.06 2.45
N GLU A 7 -26.60 9.65 3.45
CA GLU A 7 -25.45 10.43 3.89
C GLU A 7 -24.39 10.54 2.79
N VAL A 8 -24.14 9.45 2.07
CA VAL A 8 -23.19 9.45 0.95
C VAL A 8 -23.67 10.35 -0.19
N GLU A 9 -24.97 10.32 -0.48
CA GLU A 9 -25.57 11.21 -1.47
C GLU A 9 -25.34 12.69 -1.10
N ASP A 10 -25.56 13.03 0.17
CA ASP A 10 -25.33 14.37 0.67
C ASP A 10 -23.87 14.78 0.62
N LEU A 11 -22.96 13.88 0.98
CA LEU A 11 -21.51 14.15 0.98
C LEU A 11 -20.93 14.30 -0.41
N THR A 12 -21.29 13.41 -1.31
CA THR A 12 -20.66 13.31 -2.64
C THR A 12 -21.43 14.02 -3.74
N GLY A 13 -22.70 14.30 -3.54
CA GLY A 13 -23.59 14.84 -4.57
C GLY A 13 -24.00 13.81 -5.62
N ILE A 14 -23.69 12.55 -5.44
CA ILE A 14 -24.05 11.49 -6.36
C ILE A 14 -25.38 10.88 -5.92
N LYS A 15 -26.34 10.79 -6.83
CA LYS A 15 -27.68 10.27 -6.54
C LYS A 15 -27.64 8.77 -6.23
N ALA A 16 -28.56 8.35 -5.37
CA ALA A 16 -28.64 6.95 -4.92
C ALA A 16 -28.74 5.96 -6.08
N HIS A 17 -29.53 6.28 -7.13
CA HIS A 17 -29.67 5.39 -8.28
C HIS A 17 -28.37 5.23 -9.07
N VAL A 18 -27.53 6.27 -9.10
CA VAL A 18 -26.22 6.22 -9.74
C VAL A 18 -25.28 5.33 -8.93
N LEU A 19 -25.30 5.44 -7.61
CA LEU A 19 -24.49 4.59 -6.73
C LEU A 19 -24.84 3.11 -6.90
N ARG A 20 -26.12 2.81 -7.03
CA ARG A 20 -26.59 1.44 -7.28
C ARG A 20 -26.13 0.92 -8.65
N TYR A 21 -26.15 1.77 -9.66
CA TYR A 21 -25.65 1.43 -11.00
C TYR A 21 -24.14 1.15 -10.94
N TRP A 22 -23.37 1.98 -10.24
CA TRP A 22 -21.94 1.77 -10.08
C TRP A 22 -21.62 0.45 -9.36
N GLU A 23 -22.44 0.07 -8.39
CA GLU A 23 -22.30 -1.21 -7.71
C GLU A 23 -22.36 -2.40 -8.69
N GLU A 24 -23.17 -2.27 -9.75
CA GLU A 24 -23.29 -3.31 -10.78
C GLU A 24 -22.13 -3.31 -11.77
N VAL A 25 -21.63 -2.14 -12.15
CA VAL A 25 -20.69 -2.02 -13.29
C VAL A 25 -19.25 -1.76 -12.89
N VAL A 26 -19.01 -1.31 -11.64
CA VAL A 26 -17.65 -0.98 -11.17
C VAL A 26 -17.07 -2.17 -10.41
N PRO A 27 -15.97 -2.77 -10.91
CA PRO A 27 -15.33 -3.88 -10.19
C PRO A 27 -14.79 -3.43 -8.83
N GLY A 28 -15.04 -4.22 -7.79
CA GLY A 28 -14.56 -3.91 -6.46
C GLY A 28 -15.37 -2.88 -5.69
N PHE A 29 -16.38 -2.28 -6.29
CA PHE A 29 -17.30 -1.39 -5.59
C PHE A 29 -18.49 -2.20 -5.10
N ALA A 30 -18.39 -2.70 -3.87
CA ALA A 30 -19.39 -3.59 -3.28
C ALA A 30 -19.64 -3.18 -1.82
N PRO A 31 -20.48 -2.15 -1.58
CA PRO A 31 -20.80 -1.74 -0.22
C PRO A 31 -21.50 -2.87 0.52
N GLN A 32 -21.22 -2.97 1.81
CA GLN A 32 -21.83 -3.98 2.67
C GLN A 32 -23.26 -3.58 3.04
N LYS A 33 -24.04 -4.55 3.47
CA LYS A 33 -25.39 -4.32 3.99
C LYS A 33 -25.40 -4.58 5.49
N ASP A 34 -26.15 -3.75 6.22
CA ASP A 34 -26.36 -3.97 7.64
C ASP A 34 -27.40 -5.07 7.89
N MET A 35 -27.74 -5.30 9.16
CA MET A 35 -28.73 -6.32 9.54
C MET A 35 -30.11 -6.06 8.96
N GLY A 36 -30.46 -4.81 8.70
CA GLY A 36 -31.73 -4.41 8.09
C GLY A 36 -31.73 -4.44 6.56
N GLY A 37 -30.64 -4.89 5.94
CA GLY A 37 -30.51 -4.92 4.48
C GLY A 37 -30.20 -3.58 3.84
N ARG A 38 -29.86 -2.58 4.63
CA ARG A 38 -29.50 -1.24 4.14
C ARG A 38 -28.02 -1.20 3.77
N ARG A 39 -27.69 -0.53 2.67
CA ARG A 39 -26.30 -0.36 2.24
C ARG A 39 -25.56 0.53 3.22
N THR A 40 -24.35 0.12 3.60
CA THR A 40 -23.43 0.89 4.41
C THR A 40 -22.13 1.09 3.65
N TYR A 41 -21.60 2.30 3.73
CA TYR A 41 -20.40 2.73 2.99
C TYR A 41 -19.31 3.07 4.00
N THR A 42 -18.13 2.49 3.82
CA THR A 42 -16.96 2.83 4.63
C THR A 42 -16.24 4.02 4.00
N GLN A 43 -15.24 4.54 4.69
CA GLN A 43 -14.39 5.61 4.15
C GLN A 43 -13.77 5.21 2.83
N ARG A 44 -13.42 3.93 2.66
CA ARG A 44 -12.84 3.41 1.42
C ARG A 44 -13.80 3.58 0.25
N GLU A 45 -15.07 3.18 0.43
CA GLU A 45 -16.08 3.34 -0.63
C GLU A 45 -16.33 4.80 -0.96
N ILE A 46 -16.31 5.69 0.04
CA ILE A 46 -16.47 7.12 -0.19
C ILE A 46 -15.32 7.68 -1.03
N GLU A 47 -14.10 7.29 -0.73
CA GLU A 47 -12.93 7.69 -1.53
C GLU A 47 -13.03 7.18 -2.97
N MET A 48 -13.49 5.95 -3.15
CA MET A 48 -13.76 5.39 -4.48
C MET A 48 -14.81 6.19 -5.23
N ILE A 49 -15.88 6.60 -4.55
CA ILE A 49 -16.94 7.41 -5.15
C ILE A 49 -16.40 8.75 -5.64
N TYR A 50 -15.60 9.43 -4.83
CA TYR A 50 -14.98 10.70 -5.23
C TYR A 50 -14.07 10.50 -6.44
N ARG A 51 -13.29 9.43 -6.46
CA ARG A 51 -12.40 9.13 -7.58
C ARG A 51 -13.19 8.81 -8.86
N LEU A 52 -14.25 8.01 -8.75
CA LEU A 52 -15.16 7.70 -9.87
C LEU A 52 -15.81 8.96 -10.42
N LYS A 53 -16.29 9.82 -9.52
CA LYS A 53 -16.89 11.09 -9.89
C LYS A 53 -15.91 11.93 -10.72
N TYR A 54 -14.67 12.04 -10.26
CA TYR A 54 -13.61 12.76 -10.96
C TYR A 54 -13.36 12.18 -12.35
N LEU A 55 -13.16 10.88 -12.44
CA LEU A 55 -12.86 10.21 -13.72
C LEU A 55 -14.01 10.36 -14.72
N ILE A 56 -15.25 10.25 -14.27
CA ILE A 56 -16.41 10.35 -15.15
C ILE A 56 -16.67 11.79 -15.58
N ASN A 57 -16.64 12.73 -14.65
CA ASN A 57 -17.00 14.12 -14.91
C ASN A 57 -15.85 14.91 -15.55
N GLU A 58 -14.64 14.78 -15.02
CA GLU A 58 -13.49 15.56 -15.49
C GLU A 58 -12.74 14.87 -16.63
N LYS A 59 -12.52 13.57 -16.52
CA LYS A 59 -11.79 12.78 -17.53
C LYS A 59 -12.67 12.15 -18.57
N LYS A 60 -14.00 12.28 -18.43
CA LYS A 60 -14.99 11.79 -19.41
C LYS A 60 -14.97 10.27 -19.62
N PHE A 61 -14.58 9.52 -18.61
CA PHE A 61 -14.68 8.07 -18.65
C PHE A 61 -16.14 7.62 -18.53
N THR A 62 -16.46 6.45 -19.06
CA THR A 62 -17.70 5.74 -18.73
C THR A 62 -17.57 5.15 -17.33
N ALA A 63 -18.69 4.74 -16.71
CA ALA A 63 -18.65 4.11 -15.40
C ALA A 63 -17.80 2.84 -15.40
N GLU A 64 -17.95 2.01 -16.43
CA GLU A 64 -17.15 0.79 -16.60
C GLU A 64 -15.66 1.12 -16.79
N GLY A 65 -15.36 2.10 -17.62
CA GLY A 65 -13.98 2.55 -17.87
C GLY A 65 -13.35 3.15 -16.63
N ALA A 66 -14.08 3.95 -15.86
CA ALA A 66 -13.61 4.50 -14.61
C ALA A 66 -13.34 3.40 -13.57
N GLY A 67 -14.22 2.40 -13.50
CA GLY A 67 -14.04 1.25 -12.63
C GLY A 67 -12.79 0.44 -12.98
N GLN A 68 -12.55 0.23 -14.26
CA GLN A 68 -11.35 -0.45 -14.74
C GLN A 68 -10.10 0.35 -14.40
N GLN A 69 -10.14 1.67 -14.55
CA GLN A 69 -9.03 2.55 -14.19
C GLN A 69 -8.70 2.47 -12.69
N LEU A 70 -9.72 2.44 -11.82
CA LEU A 70 -9.52 2.27 -10.39
C LEU A 70 -8.86 0.94 -10.06
N LEU A 71 -9.28 -0.13 -10.73
CA LEU A 71 -8.70 -1.45 -10.53
C LEU A 71 -7.22 -1.47 -10.92
N GLU A 72 -6.88 -0.88 -12.05
CA GLU A 72 -5.49 -0.76 -12.51
C GLU A 72 -4.64 0.06 -11.54
N GLU A 73 -5.16 1.18 -11.03
CA GLU A 73 -4.48 1.99 -10.02
C GLU A 73 -4.24 1.21 -8.72
N ALA A 74 -5.22 0.44 -8.27
CA ALA A 74 -5.09 -0.38 -7.08
C ALA A 74 -4.02 -1.47 -7.25
N GLN A 75 -3.99 -2.13 -8.40
CA GLN A 75 -2.98 -3.13 -8.72
C GLN A 75 -1.58 -2.52 -8.78
N ALA A 76 -1.44 -1.35 -9.39
CA ALA A 76 -0.16 -0.64 -9.43
C ALA A 76 0.34 -0.27 -8.04
N LEU A 77 -0.56 0.17 -7.15
CA LEU A 77 -0.20 0.47 -5.77
C LEU A 77 0.26 -0.76 -5.00
N GLU A 78 -0.41 -1.90 -5.18
CA GLU A 78 0.00 -3.16 -4.56
C GLU A 78 1.36 -3.63 -5.06
N GLU A 79 1.60 -3.56 -6.36
CA GLU A 79 2.89 -3.91 -6.96
C GLU A 79 4.00 -3.02 -6.44
N ASN A 80 3.76 -1.70 -6.35
CA ASN A 80 4.72 -0.75 -5.82
C ASN A 80 5.00 -1.00 -4.33
N ALA A 81 3.98 -1.29 -3.54
CA ALA A 81 4.13 -1.60 -2.12
C ALA A 81 4.96 -2.86 -1.92
N GLU A 82 4.72 -3.90 -2.71
CA GLU A 82 5.50 -5.14 -2.65
C GLU A 82 6.95 -4.90 -3.05
N LEU A 83 7.18 -4.13 -4.11
CA LEU A 83 8.52 -3.78 -4.55
C LEU A 83 9.29 -3.00 -3.47
N ILE A 84 8.63 -2.05 -2.80
CA ILE A 84 9.22 -1.29 -1.70
C ILE A 84 9.59 -2.23 -0.55
N ARG A 85 8.71 -3.18 -0.19
CA ARG A 85 9.00 -4.18 0.85
C ARG A 85 10.22 -5.03 0.49
N GLN A 86 10.33 -5.47 -0.76
CA GLN A 86 11.48 -6.25 -1.24
C GLN A 86 12.77 -5.43 -1.17
N ILE A 87 12.73 -4.14 -1.52
CA ILE A 87 13.88 -3.25 -1.43
C ILE A 87 14.32 -3.10 0.03
N HIS A 88 13.39 -2.88 0.96
CA HIS A 88 13.70 -2.76 2.38
C HIS A 88 14.31 -4.06 2.94
N GLN A 89 13.78 -5.19 2.55
CA GLN A 89 14.31 -6.49 2.96
C GLN A 89 15.72 -6.69 2.45
N ALA A 90 15.98 -6.40 1.19
CA ALA A 90 17.32 -6.50 0.59
C ALA A 90 18.32 -5.59 1.30
N ARG A 91 17.92 -4.36 1.64
CA ARG A 91 18.76 -3.43 2.41
C ARG A 91 19.10 -3.97 3.79
N THR A 92 18.12 -4.55 4.47
CA THR A 92 18.32 -5.15 5.80
C THR A 92 19.30 -6.30 5.73
N GLU A 93 19.13 -7.20 4.77
CA GLU A 93 20.03 -8.35 4.56
C GLU A 93 21.44 -7.89 4.24
N LEU A 94 21.58 -6.89 3.37
CA LEU A 94 22.87 -6.33 2.99
C LEU A 94 23.55 -5.65 4.19
N SER A 95 22.82 -4.91 4.98
CA SER A 95 23.34 -4.26 6.19
C SER A 95 23.82 -5.28 7.20
N GLN A 96 23.06 -6.35 7.40
CA GLN A 96 23.42 -7.42 8.32
C GLN A 96 24.70 -8.13 7.85
N LEU A 97 24.79 -8.42 6.57
CA LEU A 97 25.98 -9.04 5.97
C LEU A 97 27.22 -8.14 6.14
N TYR A 98 27.07 -6.84 5.91
CA TYR A 98 28.14 -5.88 6.11
C TYR A 98 28.62 -5.87 7.57
N LEU A 99 27.72 -5.87 8.53
CA LEU A 99 28.05 -5.90 9.96
C LEU A 99 28.77 -7.20 10.34
N ASP A 100 28.34 -8.34 9.81
CA ASP A 100 28.98 -9.63 10.03
C ASP A 100 30.42 -9.64 9.51
N LEU A 101 30.63 -9.12 8.30
CA LEU A 101 31.97 -9.00 7.71
C LEU A 101 32.87 -8.06 8.49
N LYS A 102 32.31 -6.94 8.97
CA LYS A 102 33.04 -5.99 9.79
C LYS A 102 33.50 -6.63 11.10
N HIS A 103 32.63 -7.40 11.75
CA HIS A 103 32.98 -8.14 12.97
C HIS A 103 34.11 -9.14 12.74
N GLN A 104 34.06 -9.89 11.66
CA GLN A 104 35.12 -10.84 11.32
C GLN A 104 36.46 -10.13 11.07
N SER A 105 36.41 -9.00 10.38
CA SER A 105 37.61 -8.20 10.10
C SER A 105 38.22 -7.65 11.40
N GLU A 106 37.42 -7.15 12.31
CA GLU A 106 37.89 -6.65 13.60
C GLU A 106 38.50 -7.76 14.45
N SER A 107 37.89 -8.94 14.45
CA SER A 107 38.45 -10.10 15.16
C SER A 107 39.79 -10.54 14.60
N CYS A 108 39.93 -10.56 13.27
CA CYS A 108 41.20 -10.87 12.62
C CYS A 108 42.28 -9.85 12.92
N ASP A 109 41.95 -8.57 12.91
CA ASP A 109 42.86 -7.49 13.23
C ASP A 109 43.35 -7.57 14.68
N GLN A 110 42.45 -7.85 15.62
CA GLN A 110 42.81 -8.02 17.01
C GLN A 110 43.76 -9.21 17.22
N SER A 111 43.51 -10.32 16.56
CA SER A 111 44.38 -11.50 16.64
C SER A 111 45.76 -11.19 16.06
N ALA A 112 45.82 -10.54 14.90
CA ALA A 112 47.07 -10.16 14.28
C ALA A 112 47.86 -9.18 15.15
N HIS A 113 47.20 -8.22 15.81
CA HIS A 113 47.82 -7.26 16.68
C HIS A 113 48.40 -7.93 17.93
N THR A 114 47.70 -8.86 18.52
CA THR A 114 48.15 -9.61 19.70
C THR A 114 49.41 -10.42 19.36
N ASP A 115 49.43 -11.10 18.24
CA ASP A 115 50.57 -11.89 17.81
C ASP A 115 51.79 -11.03 17.53
N SER A 116 51.62 -9.84 16.95
CA SER A 116 52.75 -8.96 16.65
C SER A 116 53.31 -8.27 17.90
N THR A 117 52.53 -8.16 18.96
CA THR A 117 52.97 -7.50 20.19
C THR A 117 53.90 -8.39 21.06
N GLU A 118 53.65 -9.68 21.07
CA GLU A 118 54.44 -10.62 21.86
C GLU A 118 55.94 -10.61 21.51
N PRO A 119 56.34 -10.69 20.24
CA PRO A 119 57.76 -10.65 19.90
C PRO A 119 58.50 -9.41 20.34
N LEU A 120 57.82 -8.27 20.35
CA LEU A 120 58.41 -6.99 20.73
C LEU A 120 58.71 -6.91 22.24
N GLN A 121 57.94 -7.58 23.06
CA GLN A 121 58.13 -7.57 24.51
C GLN A 121 59.39 -8.34 24.93
N HIS A 122 59.80 -9.32 24.17
CA HIS A 122 60.98 -10.11 24.45
C HIS A 122 62.26 -9.46 23.98
N SER A 123 62.20 -8.48 23.18
CA SER A 123 63.36 -7.76 22.69
C SER A 123 63.70 -6.56 23.56
#